data_a73feef95bb60e6a8044399d9286ce06
#
_entry.id   a73feef95bb60e6a8044399d9286ce06
#
_cell.length_a   1.000
_cell.length_b   1.000
_cell.length_c   1.000
_cell.angle_alpha   90.00
_cell.angle_beta   90.00
_cell.angle_gamma   90.00
#
_symmetry.space_group_name_H-M   'P 1'
#
loop_
_entity.id
_entity.type
_entity.pdbx_description
1 polymer ?
#
loop_
_entity_poly.entity_id
_entity_poly.type
_entity_poly.pdbx_seq_one_letter_code
_entity_poly.pdbx_strand_id
1 'polypeptide(L)'
;VYFKKGCMPVALDELGKVMHKKKAFIVTDSFLYKNGYAKPIEEKLDELGIQHTCFFDVAPDPTLQCAQKGVEQMRDFEPDTIIALGGGSAMDAGKIMWLMYEHPEANFEDMAMDFMDIRKRVFTFPKMGEKAYFVAIPTSSGTGSEVTPFAIITDAETGIKWPITDYELMPNMAIVDVDNAMTAPKGLTSASGIDVMTHAIEAYVSIMATDFTDGLAMKAVKMVFENLPSAYENGANDPKAREEMHNASCMAGMAFANAFLGVNHSMAHKLGAFHH
;
A
#
# COMPACT_ATOMS: atom_id res chain seq x y z
N VAL A 1 11.16 -7.15 0.99
CA VAL A 1 9.96 -7.66 0.30
C VAL A 1 9.96 -9.17 0.33
N TYR A 2 8.91 -9.76 0.86
CA TYR A 2 8.61 -11.18 0.68
C TYR A 2 7.71 -11.33 -0.53
N PHE A 3 8.05 -12.19 -1.45
CA PHE A 3 7.26 -12.43 -2.66
C PHE A 3 7.27 -13.92 -2.98
N LYS A 4 6.18 -14.48 -3.27
CA LYS A 4 5.90 -15.82 -3.74
C LYS A 4 4.58 -16.30 -3.13
N LYS A 5 3.85 -17.11 -3.87
CA LYS A 5 2.66 -17.78 -3.34
C LYS A 5 2.96 -18.51 -2.03
N GLY A 6 2.16 -18.23 -1.00
CA GLY A 6 2.30 -18.85 0.33
C GLY A 6 3.42 -18.26 1.19
N CYS A 7 3.97 -17.09 0.87
CA CYS A 7 5.05 -16.48 1.67
C CYS A 7 4.55 -15.76 2.93
N MET A 8 3.26 -15.44 3.02
CA MET A 8 2.73 -14.65 4.13
C MET A 8 3.01 -15.26 5.52
N PRO A 9 2.75 -16.56 5.78
CA PRO A 9 3.05 -17.14 7.09
C PRO A 9 4.53 -17.07 7.46
N VAL A 10 5.42 -17.25 6.47
CA VAL A 10 6.88 -17.19 6.66
C VAL A 10 7.32 -15.77 6.99
N ALA A 11 6.77 -14.78 6.30
CA ALA A 11 7.06 -13.37 6.57
C ALA A 11 6.56 -12.94 7.97
N LEU A 12 5.36 -13.38 8.36
CA LEU A 12 4.81 -13.08 9.68
C LEU A 12 5.61 -13.76 10.82
N ASP A 13 6.24 -14.90 10.57
CA ASP A 13 7.15 -15.54 11.54
C ASP A 13 8.28 -14.60 11.99
N GLU A 14 8.76 -13.72 11.10
CA GLU A 14 9.79 -12.72 11.44
C GLU A 14 9.36 -11.83 12.59
N LEU A 15 8.08 -11.42 12.62
CA LEU A 15 7.55 -10.53 13.65
C LEU A 15 7.68 -11.12 15.06
N GLY A 16 7.36 -12.41 15.21
CA GLY A 16 7.43 -13.09 16.51
C GLY A 16 8.81 -13.66 16.82
N LYS A 17 9.38 -14.42 15.87
CA LYS A 17 10.57 -15.24 16.12
C LYS A 17 11.88 -14.44 16.08
N VAL A 18 11.92 -13.38 15.26
CA VAL A 18 13.13 -12.57 15.06
C VAL A 18 13.02 -11.21 15.71
N MET A 19 11.92 -10.49 15.46
CA MET A 19 11.73 -9.12 15.95
C MET A 19 11.11 -9.06 17.34
N HIS A 20 10.57 -10.19 17.84
CA HIS A 20 9.95 -10.30 19.16
C HIS A 20 8.82 -9.29 19.41
N LYS A 21 8.05 -8.99 18.35
CA LYS A 21 6.88 -8.11 18.42
C LYS A 21 5.79 -8.70 19.33
N LYS A 22 4.99 -7.83 19.94
CA LYS A 22 4.01 -8.21 20.97
C LYS A 22 2.58 -7.83 20.64
N LYS A 23 2.37 -6.72 19.93
CA LYS A 23 1.05 -6.17 19.67
C LYS A 23 0.92 -5.70 18.21
N ALA A 24 0.06 -6.35 17.44
CA ALA A 24 -0.20 -6.02 16.05
C ALA A 24 -1.58 -5.35 15.87
N PHE A 25 -1.60 -4.24 15.17
CA PHE A 25 -2.81 -3.53 14.78
C PHE A 25 -3.06 -3.72 13.29
N ILE A 26 -4.13 -4.42 12.93
CA ILE A 26 -4.48 -4.70 11.53
C ILE A 26 -5.37 -3.57 11.02
N VAL A 27 -5.05 -3.02 9.85
CA VAL A 27 -5.84 -2.00 9.14
C VAL A 27 -6.35 -2.59 7.84
N THR A 28 -7.66 -2.61 7.64
CA THR A 28 -8.28 -3.18 6.44
C THR A 28 -9.66 -2.53 6.18
N ASP A 29 -10.34 -2.96 5.14
CA ASP A 29 -11.72 -2.56 4.87
C ASP A 29 -12.74 -3.60 5.34
N SER A 30 -14.00 -3.19 5.42
CA SER A 30 -15.08 -4.04 5.93
C SER A 30 -15.40 -5.24 5.03
N PHE A 31 -15.13 -5.14 3.72
CA PHE A 31 -15.35 -6.25 2.80
C PHE A 31 -14.31 -7.36 3.04
N LEU A 32 -13.03 -7.00 3.08
CA LEU A 32 -11.96 -7.97 3.33
C LEU A 32 -12.11 -8.63 4.69
N TYR A 33 -12.41 -7.84 5.73
CA TYR A 33 -12.60 -8.37 7.08
C TYR A 33 -13.76 -9.38 7.14
N LYS A 34 -14.97 -8.99 6.66
CA LYS A 34 -16.17 -9.85 6.67
C LYS A 34 -16.03 -11.11 5.82
N ASN A 35 -15.19 -11.06 4.78
CA ASN A 35 -14.92 -12.22 3.92
C ASN A 35 -13.70 -13.04 4.38
N GLY A 36 -13.17 -12.76 5.56
CA GLY A 36 -12.17 -13.60 6.22
C GLY A 36 -10.74 -13.45 5.72
N TYR A 37 -10.41 -12.39 4.98
CA TYR A 37 -9.03 -12.16 4.50
C TYR A 37 -8.04 -11.85 5.63
N ALA A 38 -8.51 -11.24 6.72
CA ALA A 38 -7.67 -11.00 7.90
C ALA A 38 -7.42 -12.27 8.73
N LYS A 39 -8.30 -13.26 8.63
CA LYS A 39 -8.28 -14.46 9.50
C LYS A 39 -6.96 -15.25 9.45
N PRO A 40 -6.32 -15.51 8.29
CA PRO A 40 -5.03 -16.20 8.26
C PRO A 40 -3.91 -15.40 8.97
N ILE A 41 -4.01 -14.06 8.98
CA ILE A 41 -3.08 -13.19 9.69
C ILE A 41 -3.34 -13.29 11.19
N GLU A 42 -4.59 -13.17 11.62
CA GLU A 42 -5.00 -13.27 13.03
C GLU A 42 -4.59 -14.63 13.63
N GLU A 43 -4.89 -15.74 12.93
CA GLU A 43 -4.50 -17.10 13.36
C GLU A 43 -2.98 -17.24 13.48
N LYS A 44 -2.22 -16.63 12.57
CA LYS A 44 -0.74 -16.66 12.64
C LYS A 44 -0.20 -15.82 13.78
N LEU A 45 -0.79 -14.67 14.05
CA LEU A 45 -0.44 -13.83 15.19
C LEU A 45 -0.73 -14.55 16.53
N ASP A 46 -1.87 -15.25 16.61
CA ASP A 46 -2.21 -16.09 17.77
C ASP A 46 -1.18 -17.21 18.01
N GLU A 47 -0.79 -17.92 16.92
CA GLU A 47 0.26 -18.95 16.96
C GLU A 47 1.58 -18.39 17.51
N LEU A 48 1.91 -17.15 17.15
CA LEU A 48 3.13 -16.46 17.58
C LEU A 48 3.02 -15.83 18.98
N GLY A 49 1.82 -15.85 19.59
CA GLY A 49 1.57 -15.20 20.87
C GLY A 49 1.60 -13.66 20.79
N ILE A 50 1.31 -13.10 19.64
CA ILE A 50 1.22 -11.66 19.41
C ILE A 50 -0.24 -11.23 19.59
N GLN A 51 -0.49 -10.35 20.56
CA GLN A 51 -1.81 -9.75 20.73
C GLN A 51 -2.18 -8.94 19.48
N HIS A 52 -3.44 -9.01 19.07
CA HIS A 52 -3.86 -8.25 17.89
C HIS A 52 -5.26 -7.67 18.03
N THR A 53 -5.51 -6.63 17.27
CA THR A 53 -6.84 -6.04 17.03
C THR A 53 -6.94 -5.59 15.60
N CYS A 54 -8.17 -5.37 15.11
CA CYS A 54 -8.40 -5.02 13.72
C CYS A 54 -9.31 -3.79 13.61
N PHE A 55 -8.84 -2.78 12.90
CA PHE A 55 -9.64 -1.67 12.40
C PHE A 55 -10.04 -1.97 10.96
N PHE A 56 -11.33 -2.13 10.72
CA PHE A 56 -11.86 -2.57 9.40
C PHE A 56 -12.84 -1.57 8.77
N ASP A 57 -12.84 -0.33 9.22
CA ASP A 57 -13.75 0.70 8.70
C ASP A 57 -13.10 1.60 7.63
N VAL A 58 -12.03 1.15 6.98
CA VAL A 58 -11.43 1.91 5.89
C VAL A 58 -12.38 1.92 4.70
N ALA A 59 -12.80 3.11 4.29
CA ALA A 59 -13.59 3.32 3.09
C ALA A 59 -12.69 3.46 1.83
N PRO A 60 -13.21 3.19 0.63
CA PRO A 60 -12.57 3.67 -0.59
C PRO A 60 -12.34 5.18 -0.50
N ASP A 61 -11.19 5.67 -0.99
CA ASP A 61 -10.78 7.07 -0.85
C ASP A 61 -10.75 7.52 0.63
N PRO A 62 -9.77 7.04 1.42
CA PRO A 62 -9.76 7.18 2.86
C PRO A 62 -9.67 8.64 3.29
N THR A 63 -10.36 8.96 4.39
CA THR A 63 -10.40 10.32 4.94
C THR A 63 -9.54 10.48 6.19
N LEU A 64 -9.10 11.71 6.46
CA LEU A 64 -8.42 12.06 7.72
C LEU A 64 -9.25 11.66 8.94
N GLN A 65 -10.56 11.85 8.87
CA GLN A 65 -11.49 11.50 9.95
C GLN A 65 -11.55 9.98 10.18
N CYS A 66 -11.44 9.19 9.11
CA CYS A 66 -11.32 7.73 9.23
C CYS A 66 -9.99 7.36 9.89
N ALA A 67 -8.89 7.97 9.47
CA ALA A 67 -7.57 7.73 10.05
C ALA A 67 -7.52 8.13 11.54
N GLN A 68 -8.14 9.24 11.92
CA GLN A 68 -8.22 9.68 13.32
C GLN A 68 -8.90 8.65 14.22
N LYS A 69 -10.03 8.05 13.77
CA LYS A 69 -10.70 6.98 14.52
C LYS A 69 -9.81 5.76 14.74
N GLY A 70 -9.06 5.37 13.70
CA GLY A 70 -8.10 4.27 13.81
C GLY A 70 -6.97 4.58 14.79
N VAL A 71 -6.46 5.81 14.77
CA VAL A 71 -5.40 6.26 15.69
C VAL A 71 -5.87 6.31 17.14
N GLU A 72 -7.12 6.68 17.40
CA GLU A 72 -7.68 6.61 18.76
C GLU A 72 -7.62 5.18 19.30
N GLN A 73 -8.04 4.19 18.50
CA GLN A 73 -7.91 2.78 18.87
C GLN A 73 -6.45 2.32 19.00
N MET A 74 -5.54 2.82 18.15
CA MET A 74 -4.10 2.53 18.28
C MET A 74 -3.53 3.06 19.60
N ARG A 75 -3.93 4.24 20.03
CA ARG A 75 -3.45 4.82 21.31
C ARG A 75 -3.86 4.00 22.52
N ASP A 76 -5.08 3.45 22.50
CA ASP A 76 -5.56 2.58 23.59
C ASP A 76 -4.89 1.20 23.55
N PHE A 77 -4.61 0.68 22.37
CA PHE A 77 -4.01 -0.63 22.17
C PHE A 77 -2.49 -0.62 22.28
N GLU A 78 -1.83 0.48 21.92
CA GLU A 78 -0.36 0.64 21.90
C GLU A 78 0.37 -0.43 21.08
N PRO A 79 0.11 -0.54 19.75
CA PRO A 79 0.78 -1.54 18.92
C PRO A 79 2.26 -1.23 18.72
N ASP A 80 3.06 -2.29 18.60
CA ASP A 80 4.45 -2.22 18.14
C ASP A 80 4.60 -2.68 16.67
N THR A 81 3.49 -3.07 16.05
CA THR A 81 3.40 -3.47 14.66
C THR A 81 2.06 -3.03 14.07
N ILE A 82 2.07 -2.46 12.88
CA ILE A 82 0.88 -2.12 12.10
C ILE A 82 0.89 -2.97 10.84
N ILE A 83 -0.21 -3.66 10.55
CA ILE A 83 -0.35 -4.52 9.36
C ILE A 83 -1.48 -3.95 8.50
N ALA A 84 -1.14 -3.33 7.37
CA ALA A 84 -2.12 -2.87 6.40
C ALA A 84 -2.41 -3.99 5.40
N LEU A 85 -3.66 -4.48 5.41
CA LEU A 85 -4.14 -5.54 4.51
C LEU A 85 -5.17 -4.94 3.55
N GLY A 86 -4.88 -4.90 2.26
CA GLY A 86 -5.86 -4.40 1.28
C GLY A 86 -5.26 -3.84 0.01
N GLY A 87 -6.04 -3.04 -0.68
CA GLY A 87 -5.58 -2.22 -1.80
C GLY A 87 -4.94 -0.91 -1.34
N GLY A 88 -4.74 0.03 -2.27
CA GLY A 88 -4.14 1.34 -1.99
C GLY A 88 -4.82 2.07 -0.84
N SER A 89 -6.15 2.09 -0.79
CA SER A 89 -6.91 2.78 0.27
C SER A 89 -6.57 2.28 1.68
N ALA A 90 -6.48 0.97 1.88
CA ALA A 90 -6.13 0.40 3.19
C ALA A 90 -4.67 0.68 3.56
N MET A 91 -3.77 0.63 2.57
CA MET A 91 -2.35 0.93 2.80
C MET A 91 -2.12 2.41 3.07
N ASP A 92 -2.75 3.30 2.31
CA ASP A 92 -2.64 4.74 2.51
C ASP A 92 -3.23 5.17 3.86
N ALA A 93 -4.42 4.66 4.21
CA ALA A 93 -5.00 4.86 5.54
C ALA A 93 -4.07 4.36 6.64
N GLY A 94 -3.49 3.15 6.47
CA GLY A 94 -2.54 2.57 7.42
C GLY A 94 -1.29 3.42 7.61
N LYS A 95 -0.69 3.92 6.52
CA LYS A 95 0.48 4.83 6.57
C LYS A 95 0.16 6.14 7.28
N ILE A 96 -1.01 6.74 7.02
CA ILE A 96 -1.45 7.96 7.69
C ILE A 96 -1.74 7.70 9.16
N MET A 97 -2.39 6.58 9.51
CA MET A 97 -2.59 6.19 10.90
C MET A 97 -1.25 5.97 11.62
N TRP A 98 -0.29 5.33 10.95
CA TRP A 98 1.07 5.15 11.47
C TRP A 98 1.74 6.48 11.78
N LEU A 99 1.69 7.42 10.82
CA LEU A 99 2.22 8.77 10.98
C LEU A 99 1.59 9.50 12.18
N MET A 100 0.25 9.52 12.26
CA MET A 100 -0.48 10.19 13.35
C MET A 100 -0.29 9.51 14.71
N TYR A 101 -0.03 8.21 14.73
CA TYR A 101 0.26 7.46 15.94
C TYR A 101 1.64 7.77 16.50
N GLU A 102 2.65 7.84 15.62
CA GLU A 102 4.02 8.18 16.04
C GLU A 102 4.21 9.67 16.28
N HIS A 103 3.58 10.52 15.45
CA HIS A 103 3.73 11.96 15.43
C HIS A 103 2.37 12.67 15.46
N PRO A 104 1.71 12.76 16.64
CA PRO A 104 0.42 13.40 16.76
C PRO A 104 0.47 14.93 16.47
N GLU A 105 1.65 15.53 16.49
CA GLU A 105 1.91 16.92 16.13
C GLU A 105 1.99 17.19 14.63
N ALA A 106 1.93 16.15 13.81
CA ALA A 106 2.12 16.25 12.36
C ALA A 106 1.07 17.16 11.71
N ASN A 107 1.53 18.12 10.90
CA ASN A 107 0.68 19.02 10.12
C ASN A 107 0.66 18.58 8.66
N PHE A 108 -0.51 18.16 8.16
CA PHE A 108 -0.68 17.64 6.82
C PHE A 108 -0.50 18.70 5.72
N GLU A 109 -0.82 19.97 6.01
CA GLU A 109 -0.62 21.06 5.06
C GLU A 109 0.87 21.29 4.79
N ASP A 110 1.69 21.31 5.84
CA ASP A 110 3.14 21.45 5.72
C ASP A 110 3.77 20.25 5.01
N MET A 111 3.30 19.04 5.31
CA MET A 111 3.79 17.80 4.71
C MET A 111 3.42 17.67 3.23
N ALA A 112 2.22 18.12 2.84
CA ALA A 112 1.80 18.12 1.44
C ALA A 112 2.60 19.12 0.59
N MET A 113 3.11 20.19 1.20
CA MET A 113 4.00 21.15 0.52
C MET A 113 5.35 20.52 0.13
N ASP A 114 5.82 19.51 0.86
CA ASP A 114 7.06 18.79 0.56
C ASP A 114 6.99 18.06 -0.79
N PHE A 115 5.81 17.59 -1.18
CA PHE A 115 5.56 16.95 -2.47
C PHE A 115 5.85 17.87 -3.67
N MET A 116 5.77 19.18 -3.52
CA MET A 116 5.96 20.11 -4.62
C MET A 116 7.42 20.21 -5.07
N ASP A 117 8.37 20.01 -4.17
CA ASP A 117 9.78 19.86 -4.53
C ASP A 117 10.55 19.02 -3.50
N ILE A 118 10.39 17.73 -3.59
CA ILE A 118 11.06 16.73 -2.73
C ILE A 118 12.58 16.89 -2.69
N ARG A 119 13.20 17.48 -3.74
CA ARG A 119 14.64 17.71 -3.79
C ARG A 119 15.08 18.85 -2.90
N LYS A 120 14.23 19.84 -2.66
CA LYS A 120 14.55 21.00 -1.83
C LYS A 120 14.40 20.75 -0.35
N ARG A 121 13.67 19.72 0.05
CA ARG A 121 13.36 19.39 1.45
C ARG A 121 12.95 20.64 2.26
N VAL A 122 11.93 21.32 1.77
CA VAL A 122 11.39 22.53 2.41
C VAL A 122 10.84 22.22 3.81
N PHE A 123 10.38 20.99 4.00
CA PHE A 123 9.92 20.46 5.28
C PHE A 123 10.77 19.25 5.68
N THR A 124 11.09 19.11 6.96
CA THR A 124 11.75 17.92 7.49
C THR A 124 10.67 16.94 7.95
N PHE A 125 10.49 15.86 7.22
CA PHE A 125 9.56 14.81 7.60
C PHE A 125 10.04 14.13 8.89
N PRO A 126 9.15 13.83 9.85
CA PRO A 126 9.53 13.15 11.08
C PRO A 126 10.01 11.72 10.81
N LYS A 127 10.94 11.25 11.64
CA LYS A 127 11.43 9.88 11.53
C LYS A 127 10.36 8.88 11.94
N MET A 128 10.16 7.86 11.10
CA MET A 128 9.14 6.84 11.32
C MET A 128 9.74 5.51 11.81
N GLY A 129 8.90 4.67 12.41
CA GLY A 129 9.28 3.32 12.81
C GLY A 129 9.89 3.20 14.21
N GLU A 130 9.79 4.25 15.03
CA GLU A 130 10.28 4.22 16.43
C GLU A 130 9.29 3.52 17.38
N LYS A 131 7.98 3.72 17.17
CA LYS A 131 6.93 3.06 17.97
C LYS A 131 6.44 1.77 17.35
N ALA A 132 6.21 1.74 16.05
CA ALA A 132 5.62 0.61 15.36
C ALA A 132 6.32 0.28 14.05
N TYR A 133 6.47 -1.01 13.78
CA TYR A 133 6.94 -1.56 12.51
C TYR A 133 5.78 -1.69 11.54
N PHE A 134 5.93 -1.20 10.31
CA PHE A 134 4.85 -1.19 9.33
C PHE A 134 4.99 -2.31 8.30
N VAL A 135 3.95 -3.16 8.22
CA VAL A 135 3.83 -4.27 7.27
C VAL A 135 2.71 -3.98 6.28
N ALA A 136 3.00 -4.09 4.99
CA ALA A 136 2.01 -3.93 3.93
C ALA A 136 1.74 -5.26 3.21
N ILE A 137 0.47 -5.64 3.11
CA ILE A 137 0.00 -6.88 2.46
C ILE A 137 -1.03 -6.52 1.39
N PRO A 138 -0.65 -6.43 0.11
CA PRO A 138 -1.56 -6.07 -0.96
C PRO A 138 -2.55 -7.20 -1.28
N THR A 139 -3.81 -6.82 -1.54
CA THR A 139 -4.88 -7.71 -2.03
C THR A 139 -5.31 -7.38 -3.45
N SER A 140 -4.72 -6.36 -4.05
CA SER A 140 -4.89 -5.96 -5.44
C SER A 140 -3.55 -5.87 -6.14
N SER A 141 -3.55 -6.00 -7.46
CA SER A 141 -2.36 -5.90 -8.29
C SER A 141 -2.46 -4.62 -9.11
N GLY A 142 -2.13 -3.48 -8.50
CA GLY A 142 -2.33 -2.15 -9.10
C GLY A 142 -1.41 -1.08 -8.54
N THR A 143 -1.70 -0.60 -7.34
CA THR A 143 -1.11 0.62 -6.79
C THR A 143 0.37 0.52 -6.43
N GLY A 144 0.87 -0.67 -6.09
CA GLY A 144 2.23 -0.82 -5.60
C GLY A 144 2.51 -0.10 -4.27
N SER A 145 1.45 0.27 -3.51
CA SER A 145 1.59 1.06 -2.28
C SER A 145 2.43 0.34 -1.21
N GLU A 146 2.54 -0.97 -1.29
CA GLU A 146 3.38 -1.79 -0.40
C GLU A 146 4.88 -1.49 -0.51
N VAL A 147 5.32 -0.87 -1.59
CA VAL A 147 6.73 -0.53 -1.87
C VAL A 147 6.92 0.93 -2.28
N THR A 148 6.01 1.80 -1.88
CA THR A 148 6.07 3.22 -2.23
C THR A 148 6.03 4.15 -1.02
N PRO A 149 6.66 5.33 -1.10
CA PRO A 149 6.70 6.32 -0.04
C PRO A 149 5.47 7.26 -0.07
N PHE A 150 4.39 6.89 -0.75
CA PHE A 150 3.22 7.74 -0.97
C PHE A 150 2.05 7.30 -0.10
N ALA A 151 1.26 8.27 0.35
CA ALA A 151 -0.06 8.06 0.92
C ALA A 151 -0.97 9.23 0.54
N ILE A 152 -2.16 8.92 0.01
CA ILE A 152 -3.15 9.94 -0.36
C ILE A 152 -4.30 9.86 0.62
N ILE A 153 -4.60 10.99 1.25
CA ILE A 153 -5.68 11.09 2.23
C ILE A 153 -6.56 12.29 1.91
N THR A 154 -7.86 12.13 2.05
CA THR A 154 -8.83 13.19 1.79
C THR A 154 -9.29 13.82 3.10
N ASP A 155 -9.28 15.14 3.17
CA ASP A 155 -10.00 15.84 4.23
C ASP A 155 -11.48 15.91 3.86
N ALA A 156 -12.32 15.25 4.61
CA ALA A 156 -13.76 15.19 4.33
C ALA A 156 -14.50 16.52 4.56
N GLU A 157 -13.93 17.45 5.35
CA GLU A 157 -14.53 18.75 5.61
C GLU A 157 -14.28 19.73 4.47
N THR A 158 -13.07 19.71 3.92
CA THR A 158 -12.65 20.64 2.87
C THR A 158 -12.70 20.02 1.46
N GLY A 159 -12.79 18.68 1.34
CA GLY A 159 -12.68 17.94 0.08
C GLY A 159 -11.26 17.95 -0.52
N ILE A 160 -10.27 18.44 0.23
CA ILE A 160 -8.88 18.52 -0.26
C ILE A 160 -8.23 17.15 -0.13
N LYS A 161 -7.59 16.70 -1.20
CA LYS A 161 -6.71 15.51 -1.19
C LYS A 161 -5.28 15.93 -0.89
N TRP A 162 -4.76 15.37 0.21
CA TRP A 162 -3.39 15.57 0.65
C TRP A 162 -2.50 14.43 0.15
N PRO A 163 -1.65 14.64 -0.85
CA PRO A 163 -0.60 13.69 -1.20
C PRO A 163 0.58 13.86 -0.23
N ILE A 164 0.74 12.92 0.66
CA ILE A 164 1.86 12.89 1.59
C ILE A 164 2.94 11.98 0.99
N THR A 165 4.14 12.50 0.88
CA THR A 165 5.23 11.78 0.21
C THR A 165 6.54 12.01 0.94
N ASP A 166 7.05 10.97 1.56
CA ASP A 166 8.42 10.93 2.08
C ASP A 166 8.86 9.46 2.20
N TYR A 167 10.15 9.21 2.01
CA TYR A 167 10.71 7.85 2.14
C TYR A 167 10.53 7.26 3.54
N GLU A 168 10.33 8.08 4.56
CA GLU A 168 9.98 7.63 5.91
C GLU A 168 8.62 6.88 5.96
N LEU A 169 7.71 7.13 5.00
CA LEU A 169 6.44 6.39 4.86
C LEU A 169 6.57 5.06 4.12
N MET A 170 7.78 4.72 3.67
CA MET A 170 8.01 3.42 3.03
C MET A 170 7.71 2.29 4.02
N PRO A 171 6.84 1.31 3.67
CA PRO A 171 6.63 0.14 4.53
C PRO A 171 7.95 -0.56 4.88
N ASN A 172 8.10 -0.94 6.13
CA ASN A 172 9.28 -1.68 6.58
C ASN A 172 9.32 -3.09 6.01
N MET A 173 8.14 -3.70 5.81
CA MET A 173 7.98 -5.02 5.20
C MET A 173 6.82 -5.00 4.20
N ALA A 174 7.05 -5.54 3.01
CA ALA A 174 6.00 -5.84 2.04
C ALA A 174 5.87 -7.35 1.86
N ILE A 175 4.63 -7.86 1.92
CA ILE A 175 4.32 -9.29 1.74
C ILE A 175 3.45 -9.44 0.50
N VAL A 176 4.09 -9.74 -0.63
CA VAL A 176 3.47 -9.85 -1.95
C VAL A 176 3.11 -11.34 -2.18
N ASP A 177 2.03 -11.76 -1.54
CA ASP A 177 1.53 -13.13 -1.62
C ASP A 177 0.26 -13.16 -2.48
N VAL A 178 0.32 -13.79 -3.64
CA VAL A 178 -0.77 -13.82 -4.61
C VAL A 178 -2.04 -14.48 -4.05
N ASP A 179 -1.94 -15.32 -3.04
CA ASP A 179 -3.12 -15.92 -2.41
C ASP A 179 -4.10 -14.85 -1.88
N ASN A 180 -3.59 -13.67 -1.51
CA ASN A 180 -4.42 -12.53 -1.11
C ASN A 180 -5.12 -11.81 -2.27
N ALA A 181 -4.67 -12.00 -3.52
CA ALA A 181 -5.20 -11.35 -4.72
C ALA A 181 -5.97 -12.30 -5.66
N MET A 182 -6.05 -13.59 -5.33
CA MET A 182 -6.62 -14.62 -6.21
C MET A 182 -8.08 -14.40 -6.59
N THR A 183 -8.87 -13.80 -5.70
CA THR A 183 -10.32 -13.63 -5.87
C THR A 183 -10.72 -12.24 -6.35
N ALA A 184 -9.76 -11.43 -6.77
CA ALA A 184 -10.04 -10.10 -7.30
C ALA A 184 -11.03 -10.17 -8.49
N PRO A 185 -12.15 -9.41 -8.48
CA PRO A 185 -13.14 -9.47 -9.55
C PRO A 185 -12.58 -8.87 -10.86
N LYS A 186 -13.19 -9.23 -11.99
CA LYS A 186 -12.75 -8.82 -13.34
C LYS A 186 -12.57 -7.29 -13.46
N GLY A 187 -13.51 -6.51 -12.96
CA GLY A 187 -13.44 -5.05 -13.01
C GLY A 187 -12.23 -4.49 -12.26
N LEU A 188 -11.94 -5.01 -11.08
CA LEU A 188 -10.76 -4.63 -10.32
C LEU A 188 -9.49 -5.10 -11.06
N THR A 189 -9.47 -6.33 -11.56
CA THR A 189 -8.33 -6.90 -12.28
C THR A 189 -7.94 -6.06 -13.51
N SER A 190 -8.92 -5.62 -14.32
CA SER A 190 -8.66 -4.81 -15.50
C SER A 190 -8.20 -3.40 -15.12
N ALA A 191 -8.92 -2.73 -14.22
CA ALA A 191 -8.60 -1.37 -13.81
C ALA A 191 -7.20 -1.30 -13.16
N SER A 192 -6.95 -2.17 -12.17
CA SER A 192 -5.66 -2.20 -11.49
C SER A 192 -4.52 -2.67 -12.41
N GLY A 193 -4.78 -3.61 -13.32
CA GLY A 193 -3.76 -4.09 -14.26
C GLY A 193 -3.35 -3.03 -15.29
N ILE A 194 -4.28 -2.21 -15.78
CA ILE A 194 -3.96 -1.06 -16.63
C ILE A 194 -3.25 0.04 -15.82
N ASP A 195 -3.59 0.19 -14.55
CA ASP A 195 -2.88 1.09 -13.65
C ASP A 195 -1.40 0.69 -13.50
N VAL A 196 -1.09 -0.60 -13.32
CA VAL A 196 0.30 -1.11 -13.34
C VAL A 196 1.02 -0.73 -14.63
N MET A 197 0.35 -0.90 -15.78
CA MET A 197 0.91 -0.53 -17.07
C MET A 197 1.25 0.97 -17.11
N THR A 198 0.32 1.81 -16.64
CA THR A 198 0.48 3.27 -16.61
C THR A 198 1.63 3.66 -15.66
N HIS A 199 1.68 3.10 -14.46
CA HIS A 199 2.79 3.32 -13.52
C HIS A 199 4.14 3.01 -14.15
N ALA A 200 4.27 1.86 -14.79
CA ALA A 200 5.52 1.44 -15.40
C ALA A 200 5.92 2.33 -16.58
N ILE A 201 4.97 2.70 -17.45
CA ILE A 201 5.24 3.59 -18.59
C ILE A 201 5.63 5.00 -18.10
N GLU A 202 4.89 5.57 -17.15
CA GLU A 202 5.20 6.90 -16.63
C GLU A 202 6.55 6.92 -15.90
N ALA A 203 6.89 5.88 -15.14
CA ALA A 203 8.21 5.75 -14.53
C ALA A 203 9.33 5.70 -15.58
N TYR A 204 9.10 4.96 -16.68
CA TYR A 204 10.08 4.80 -17.77
C TYR A 204 10.34 6.10 -18.53
N VAL A 205 9.30 6.91 -18.78
CA VAL A 205 9.44 8.18 -19.52
C VAL A 205 9.72 9.38 -18.60
N SER A 206 9.83 9.15 -17.31
CA SER A 206 10.10 10.21 -16.33
C SER A 206 11.47 10.86 -16.57
N ILE A 207 11.55 12.16 -16.31
CA ILE A 207 12.84 12.88 -16.29
C ILE A 207 13.76 12.42 -15.16
N MET A 208 13.23 11.67 -14.19
CA MET A 208 13.97 11.07 -13.08
C MET A 208 14.27 9.58 -13.28
N ALA A 209 13.96 9.04 -14.47
CA ALA A 209 14.25 7.66 -14.82
C ALA A 209 15.76 7.37 -14.76
N THR A 210 16.07 6.14 -14.39
CA THR A 210 17.45 5.62 -14.30
C THR A 210 17.48 4.20 -14.85
N ASP A 211 18.67 3.68 -15.16
CA ASP A 211 18.85 2.30 -15.61
C ASP A 211 18.18 1.28 -14.67
N PHE A 212 18.15 1.57 -13.36
CA PHE A 212 17.51 0.71 -12.37
C PHE A 212 15.99 0.76 -12.47
N THR A 213 15.41 1.96 -12.55
CA THR A 213 13.95 2.11 -12.69
C THR A 213 13.46 1.62 -14.04
N ASP A 214 14.23 1.82 -15.10
CA ASP A 214 13.94 1.36 -16.45
C ASP A 214 13.88 -0.17 -16.53
N GLY A 215 14.84 -0.86 -15.90
CA GLY A 215 14.84 -2.31 -15.82
C GLY A 215 13.57 -2.87 -15.17
N LEU A 216 13.13 -2.26 -14.06
CA LEU A 216 11.90 -2.64 -13.36
C LEU A 216 10.66 -2.30 -14.19
N ALA A 217 10.59 -1.09 -14.74
CA ALA A 217 9.47 -0.62 -15.52
C ALA A 217 9.25 -1.44 -16.80
N MET A 218 10.29 -1.66 -17.58
CA MET A 218 10.23 -2.49 -18.79
C MET A 218 9.79 -3.92 -18.49
N LYS A 219 10.33 -4.51 -17.42
CA LYS A 219 9.92 -5.86 -17.00
C LYS A 219 8.44 -5.89 -16.60
N ALA A 220 7.97 -4.90 -15.84
CA ALA A 220 6.56 -4.80 -15.43
C ALA A 220 5.64 -4.64 -16.64
N VAL A 221 5.96 -3.77 -17.61
CA VAL A 221 5.19 -3.61 -18.86
C VAL A 221 5.05 -4.94 -19.59
N LYS A 222 6.16 -5.66 -19.77
CA LYS A 222 6.15 -6.97 -20.43
C LYS A 222 5.25 -7.96 -19.69
N MET A 223 5.37 -8.05 -18.37
CA MET A 223 4.58 -8.98 -17.55
C MET A 223 3.09 -8.66 -17.63
N VAL A 224 2.69 -7.39 -17.60
CA VAL A 224 1.30 -6.98 -17.76
C VAL A 224 0.77 -7.38 -19.13
N PHE A 225 1.50 -7.10 -20.20
CA PHE A 225 1.11 -7.43 -21.56
C PHE A 225 0.87 -8.93 -21.75
N GLU A 226 1.72 -9.76 -21.17
CA GLU A 226 1.67 -11.22 -21.30
C GLU A 226 0.59 -11.85 -20.41
N ASN A 227 0.27 -11.26 -19.25
CA ASN A 227 -0.53 -11.93 -18.22
C ASN A 227 -1.88 -11.27 -17.92
N LEU A 228 -2.06 -9.96 -18.13
CA LEU A 228 -3.33 -9.29 -17.81
C LEU A 228 -4.53 -9.90 -18.56
N PRO A 229 -4.44 -10.24 -19.87
CA PRO A 229 -5.56 -10.88 -20.57
C PRO A 229 -6.01 -12.17 -19.90
N SER A 230 -5.07 -13.04 -19.53
CA SER A 230 -5.39 -14.32 -18.86
C SER A 230 -5.89 -14.11 -17.43
N ALA A 231 -5.27 -13.20 -16.67
CA ALA A 231 -5.72 -12.87 -15.32
C ALA A 231 -7.16 -12.30 -15.32
N TYR A 232 -7.53 -11.54 -16.35
CA TYR A 232 -8.89 -11.03 -16.53
C TYR A 232 -9.88 -12.11 -16.92
N GLU A 233 -9.56 -12.92 -17.93
CA GLU A 233 -10.50 -13.93 -18.48
C GLU A 233 -10.65 -15.13 -17.54
N ASN A 234 -9.57 -15.65 -17.01
CA ASN A 234 -9.53 -16.89 -16.24
C ASN A 234 -9.57 -16.69 -14.73
N GLY A 235 -9.21 -15.49 -14.23
CA GLY A 235 -9.26 -15.16 -12.81
C GLY A 235 -8.46 -16.13 -11.96
N ALA A 236 -9.11 -16.70 -10.93
CA ALA A 236 -8.48 -17.65 -10.01
C ALA A 236 -8.10 -18.98 -10.66
N ASN A 237 -8.60 -19.29 -11.87
CA ASN A 237 -8.25 -20.51 -12.61
C ASN A 237 -6.87 -20.41 -13.29
N ASP A 238 -6.27 -19.22 -13.35
CA ASP A 238 -4.89 -19.03 -13.77
C ASP A 238 -4.05 -18.36 -12.67
N PRO A 239 -3.64 -19.14 -11.66
CA PRO A 239 -2.86 -18.61 -10.54
C PRO A 239 -1.51 -18.04 -10.98
N LYS A 240 -0.94 -18.54 -12.08
CA LYS A 240 0.33 -18.03 -12.62
C LYS A 240 0.16 -16.62 -13.16
N ALA A 241 -0.85 -16.36 -13.99
CA ALA A 241 -1.13 -15.01 -14.49
C ALA A 241 -1.41 -14.04 -13.35
N ARG A 242 -2.14 -14.47 -12.31
CA ARG A 242 -2.37 -13.66 -11.10
C ARG A 242 -1.08 -13.34 -10.36
N GLU A 243 -0.19 -14.31 -10.16
CA GLU A 243 1.11 -14.11 -9.52
C GLU A 243 1.99 -13.14 -10.32
N GLU A 244 2.05 -13.33 -11.65
CA GLU A 244 2.81 -12.42 -12.53
C GLU A 244 2.25 -10.98 -12.48
N MET A 245 0.93 -10.81 -12.46
CA MET A 245 0.33 -9.48 -12.30
C MET A 245 0.63 -8.86 -10.93
N HIS A 246 0.63 -9.67 -9.87
CA HIS A 246 0.94 -9.21 -8.51
C HIS A 246 2.41 -8.76 -8.39
N ASN A 247 3.32 -9.55 -8.96
CA ASN A 247 4.74 -9.21 -9.04
C ASN A 247 4.98 -7.97 -9.93
N ALA A 248 4.29 -7.86 -11.08
CA ALA A 248 4.39 -6.69 -11.96
C ALA A 248 3.97 -5.40 -11.26
N SER A 249 2.89 -5.45 -10.45
CA SER A 249 2.43 -4.32 -9.63
C SER A 249 3.52 -3.86 -8.65
N CYS A 250 4.12 -4.79 -7.92
CA CYS A 250 5.21 -4.49 -7.00
C CYS A 250 6.43 -3.90 -7.73
N MET A 251 6.83 -4.47 -8.88
CA MET A 251 7.96 -3.97 -9.67
C MET A 251 7.70 -2.56 -10.22
N ALA A 252 6.50 -2.29 -10.74
CA ALA A 252 6.11 -0.95 -11.17
C ALA A 252 6.12 0.03 -9.99
N GLY A 253 5.65 -0.40 -8.81
CA GLY A 253 5.74 0.35 -7.56
C GLY A 253 7.17 0.75 -7.20
N MET A 254 8.11 -0.19 -7.24
CA MET A 254 9.54 0.09 -7.02
C MET A 254 10.11 1.06 -8.06
N ALA A 255 9.68 0.98 -9.32
CA ALA A 255 10.12 1.87 -10.37
C ALA A 255 9.65 3.31 -10.10
N PHE A 256 8.35 3.54 -9.94
CA PHE A 256 7.85 4.89 -9.75
C PHE A 256 8.08 5.46 -8.35
N ALA A 257 8.33 4.65 -7.34
CA ALA A 257 8.80 5.14 -6.04
C ALA A 257 10.10 5.95 -6.15
N ASN A 258 10.90 5.70 -7.17
CA ASN A 258 12.16 6.38 -7.43
C ASN A 258 12.11 7.33 -8.63
N ALA A 259 11.39 6.98 -9.70
CA ALA A 259 11.27 7.80 -10.91
C ALA A 259 10.09 8.77 -10.88
N PHE A 260 9.17 8.61 -9.95
CA PHE A 260 7.89 9.30 -9.86
C PHE A 260 6.95 9.01 -11.05
N LEU A 261 5.83 9.72 -11.08
CA LEU A 261 4.78 9.59 -12.09
C LEU A 261 4.71 10.86 -12.94
N GLY A 262 3.81 10.88 -13.91
CA GLY A 262 3.71 11.94 -14.89
C GLY A 262 2.32 12.59 -14.99
N VAL A 263 2.04 13.06 -16.19
CA VAL A 263 0.83 13.87 -16.48
C VAL A 263 -0.45 13.05 -16.36
N ASN A 264 -0.43 11.76 -16.73
CA ASN A 264 -1.62 10.92 -16.70
C ASN A 264 -2.15 10.77 -15.28
N HIS A 265 -1.29 10.42 -14.32
CA HIS A 265 -1.68 10.34 -12.91
C HIS A 265 -2.09 11.71 -12.34
N SER A 266 -1.39 12.79 -12.70
CA SER A 266 -1.76 14.13 -12.27
C SER A 266 -3.16 14.52 -12.72
N MET A 267 -3.54 14.19 -13.95
CA MET A 267 -4.90 14.41 -14.48
C MET A 267 -5.93 13.48 -13.81
N ALA A 268 -5.60 12.19 -13.68
CA ALA A 268 -6.50 11.20 -13.10
C ALA A 268 -6.88 11.55 -11.64
N HIS A 269 -5.92 11.98 -10.82
CA HIS A 269 -6.19 12.43 -9.45
C HIS A 269 -7.12 13.64 -9.40
N LYS A 270 -6.95 14.61 -10.32
CA LYS A 270 -7.85 15.76 -10.39
C LYS A 270 -9.25 15.39 -10.86
N LEU A 271 -9.37 14.56 -11.89
CA LEU A 271 -10.67 14.08 -12.38
C LEU A 271 -11.39 13.24 -11.31
N GLY A 272 -10.69 12.32 -10.64
CA GLY A 272 -11.25 11.51 -9.57
C GLY A 272 -11.72 12.33 -8.36
N ALA A 273 -11.12 13.49 -8.10
CA ALA A 273 -11.60 14.38 -7.06
C ALA A 273 -12.97 15.03 -7.37
N PHE A 274 -13.34 15.14 -8.64
CA PHE A 274 -14.59 15.76 -9.08
C PHE A 274 -15.69 14.76 -9.47
N HIS A 275 -15.33 13.56 -9.90
CA HIS A 275 -16.27 12.64 -10.53
C HIS A 275 -16.46 11.31 -9.78
N HIS A 276 -15.71 11.09 -8.69
CA HIS A 276 -15.77 9.88 -7.82
C HIS A 276 -15.80 8.56 -8.57
#